data_02550d389399b650b23024adf5e8accb
#
_entry.id   02550d389399b650b23024adf5e8accb
#
_cell.length_a   1.000
_cell.length_b   1.000
_cell.length_c   1.000
_cell.angle_alpha   90.00
_cell.angle_beta   90.00
_cell.angle_gamma   90.00
#
_symmetry.space_group_name_H-M   'P 1'
#
loop_
_entity.id
_entity.type
_entity.pdbx_description
1 polymer ?
#
loop_
_entity_poly.entity_id
_entity_poly.type
_entity_poly.pdbx_seq_one_letter_code
_entity_poly.pdbx_strand_id
1 'polypeptide(L)'
;MSRLLALRQEQRSRRRNVMISAVAASCAILVTAVLVGMYTTRHTPTTDNAITVSQTVDLWDAGTVRGEQPGQLQAVSLPAAHINLTIVLPRHSAPGQYLVAITRDQSGNGLIAEGLAPTARLGDKEQITANIDLSKAQAGQYFLSTTHEQDQAAYYYPLQIKK
;
A
#
# COMPACT_ATOMS: atom_id res chain seq x y z
N MET A 1 -10.98 69.27 -19.21
CA MET A 1 -11.87 68.34 -18.48
C MET A 1 -11.58 66.85 -18.72
N SER A 2 -10.86 66.48 -19.74
CA SER A 2 -10.64 65.04 -20.12
C SER A 2 -9.68 64.25 -19.21
N ARG A 3 -8.72 64.88 -18.56
CA ARG A 3 -7.73 64.15 -17.69
C ARG A 3 -8.29 63.60 -16.39
N LEU A 4 -9.31 64.23 -15.81
CA LEU A 4 -9.89 63.74 -14.55
C LEU A 4 -10.77 62.52 -14.73
N LEU A 5 -11.35 62.29 -15.91
CA LEU A 5 -12.14 61.11 -16.20
C LEU A 5 -11.25 59.86 -16.42
N ALA A 6 -10.07 60.03 -17.01
CA ALA A 6 -9.11 58.93 -17.21
C ALA A 6 -8.57 58.38 -15.89
N LEU A 7 -8.22 59.24 -14.91
CA LEU A 7 -7.74 58.85 -13.62
C LEU A 7 -8.79 58.06 -12.78
N ARG A 8 -10.05 58.43 -12.89
CA ARG A 8 -11.15 57.71 -12.22
C ARG A 8 -11.38 56.29 -12.82
N GLN A 9 -11.18 56.15 -14.11
CA GLN A 9 -11.36 54.86 -14.79
C GLN A 9 -10.23 53.88 -14.43
N GLU A 10 -9.01 54.39 -14.32
CA GLU A 10 -7.84 53.60 -13.93
C GLU A 10 -7.91 53.12 -12.46
N GLN A 11 -8.41 53.96 -11.54
CA GLN A 11 -8.62 53.58 -10.13
C GLN A 11 -9.72 52.51 -9.96
N ARG A 12 -10.74 52.50 -10.80
CA ARG A 12 -11.81 51.53 -10.76
C ARG A 12 -11.37 50.17 -11.28
N SER A 13 -10.52 50.10 -12.31
CA SER A 13 -9.98 48.86 -12.85
C SER A 13 -9.01 48.20 -11.90
N ARG A 14 -8.14 48.97 -11.20
CA ARG A 14 -7.23 48.48 -10.17
C ARG A 14 -7.96 47.81 -8.99
N ARG A 15 -9.03 48.47 -8.46
CA ARG A 15 -9.82 47.89 -7.36
C ARG A 15 -10.53 46.60 -7.77
N ARG A 16 -11.02 46.48 -8.99
CA ARG A 16 -11.69 45.30 -9.51
C ARG A 16 -10.72 44.14 -9.67
N ASN A 17 -9.51 44.39 -10.15
CA ASN A 17 -8.49 43.37 -10.31
C ASN A 17 -7.94 42.85 -8.96
N VAL A 18 -7.82 43.75 -7.95
CA VAL A 18 -7.42 43.34 -6.59
C VAL A 18 -8.49 42.48 -5.92
N MET A 19 -9.79 42.79 -6.12
CA MET A 19 -10.86 41.93 -5.58
C MET A 19 -10.92 40.55 -6.24
N ILE A 20 -10.71 40.47 -7.55
CA ILE A 20 -10.71 39.19 -8.28
C ILE A 20 -9.52 38.31 -7.85
N SER A 21 -8.33 38.89 -7.64
CA SER A 21 -7.17 38.15 -7.17
C SER A 21 -7.30 37.68 -5.71
N ALA A 22 -7.97 38.41 -4.85
CA ALA A 22 -8.21 38.00 -3.45
C ALA A 22 -9.19 36.82 -3.37
N VAL A 23 -10.22 36.77 -4.21
CA VAL A 23 -11.18 35.65 -4.25
C VAL A 23 -10.53 34.39 -4.82
N ALA A 24 -9.69 34.51 -5.85
CA ALA A 24 -8.98 33.38 -6.42
C ALA A 24 -7.99 32.73 -5.43
N ALA A 25 -7.30 33.53 -4.61
CA ALA A 25 -6.37 33.04 -3.59
C ALA A 25 -7.09 32.28 -2.46
N SER A 26 -8.28 32.73 -2.04
CA SER A 26 -9.03 32.04 -0.98
C SER A 26 -9.61 30.69 -1.45
N CYS A 27 -10.03 30.56 -2.69
CA CYS A 27 -10.49 29.30 -3.24
C CYS A 27 -9.35 28.25 -3.35
N ALA A 28 -8.14 28.68 -3.71
CA ALA A 28 -6.99 27.78 -3.79
C ALA A 28 -6.61 27.19 -2.43
N ILE A 29 -6.68 27.99 -1.34
CA ILE A 29 -6.37 27.53 0.01
C ILE A 29 -7.42 26.53 0.50
N LEU A 30 -8.69 26.72 0.18
CA LEU A 30 -9.76 25.78 0.58
C LEU A 30 -9.63 24.43 -0.16
N VAL A 31 -9.30 24.43 -1.43
CA VAL A 31 -9.11 23.20 -2.22
C VAL A 31 -7.90 22.41 -1.70
N THR A 32 -6.79 23.07 -1.38
CA THR A 32 -5.61 22.41 -0.81
C THR A 32 -5.88 21.82 0.57
N ALA A 33 -6.63 22.54 1.44
CA ALA A 33 -7.01 22.04 2.76
C ALA A 33 -7.90 20.80 2.67
N VAL A 34 -8.84 20.75 1.73
CA VAL A 34 -9.71 19.59 1.51
C VAL A 34 -8.91 18.39 0.97
N LEU A 35 -7.99 18.62 0.02
CA LEU A 35 -7.13 17.56 -0.52
C LEU A 35 -6.19 16.98 0.53
N VAL A 36 -5.56 17.84 1.34
CA VAL A 36 -4.69 17.38 2.45
C VAL A 36 -5.52 16.65 3.51
N GLY A 37 -6.72 17.14 3.85
CA GLY A 37 -7.63 16.47 4.77
C GLY A 37 -8.07 15.09 4.26
N MET A 38 -8.37 14.93 2.98
CA MET A 38 -8.71 13.63 2.39
C MET A 38 -7.51 12.67 2.35
N TYR A 39 -6.30 13.17 2.17
CA TYR A 39 -5.08 12.36 2.17
C TYR A 39 -4.73 11.86 3.58
N THR A 40 -4.90 12.69 4.61
CA THR A 40 -4.61 12.32 6.00
C THR A 40 -5.66 11.38 6.59
N THR A 41 -6.93 11.50 6.21
CA THR A 41 -7.99 10.58 6.69
C THR A 41 -7.87 9.17 6.11
N ARG A 42 -7.18 8.97 4.99
CA ARG A 42 -6.94 7.63 4.44
C ARG A 42 -5.82 6.86 5.15
N HIS A 43 -5.03 7.53 5.98
CA HIS A 43 -3.86 6.96 6.65
C HIS A 43 -3.94 7.03 8.17
N THR A 44 -5.08 7.37 8.77
CA THR A 44 -5.26 7.14 10.21
C THR A 44 -5.31 5.63 10.43
N PRO A 45 -4.31 5.04 11.11
CA PRO A 45 -4.45 3.68 11.58
C PRO A 45 -5.64 3.71 12.56
N THR A 46 -6.75 3.13 12.17
CA THR A 46 -7.83 2.83 13.10
C THR A 46 -7.20 1.91 14.13
N THR A 47 -6.95 2.41 15.33
CA THR A 47 -6.58 1.59 16.47
C THR A 47 -7.83 0.81 16.88
N ASP A 48 -8.23 -0.12 16.04
CA ASP A 48 -9.10 -1.20 16.45
C ASP A 48 -8.25 -2.05 17.40
N ASN A 49 -8.70 -2.26 18.61
CA ASN A 49 -8.09 -3.17 19.59
C ASN A 49 -8.24 -4.64 19.13
N ALA A 50 -8.19 -4.87 17.83
CA ALA A 50 -8.15 -6.21 17.26
C ALA A 50 -6.85 -6.88 17.70
N ILE A 51 -6.95 -8.05 18.30
CA ILE A 51 -5.79 -8.85 18.66
C ILE A 51 -4.99 -9.12 17.38
N THR A 52 -3.82 -8.50 17.29
CA THR A 52 -2.90 -8.71 16.17
C THR A 52 -1.99 -9.88 16.48
N VAL A 53 -2.00 -10.89 15.64
CA VAL A 53 -1.16 -12.08 15.76
C VAL A 53 0.11 -11.88 14.94
N SER A 54 1.29 -12.01 15.55
CA SER A 54 2.55 -11.98 14.79
C SER A 54 2.87 -13.37 14.27
N GLN A 55 3.16 -13.46 12.96
CA GLN A 55 3.52 -14.71 12.28
C GLN A 55 4.75 -14.50 11.42
N THR A 56 5.62 -15.52 11.36
CA THR A 56 6.79 -15.51 10.47
C THR A 56 6.72 -16.66 9.49
N VAL A 57 6.96 -16.35 8.23
CA VAL A 57 7.03 -17.29 7.12
C VAL A 57 8.45 -17.25 6.57
N ASP A 58 9.17 -18.36 6.60
CA ASP A 58 10.52 -18.47 6.02
C ASP A 58 10.43 -19.08 4.63
N LEU A 59 10.71 -18.27 3.62
CA LEU A 59 10.76 -18.67 2.21
C LEU A 59 12.22 -18.78 1.69
N TRP A 60 13.21 -18.71 2.58
CA TRP A 60 14.63 -18.65 2.19
C TRP A 60 15.06 -19.79 1.27
N ASP A 61 14.60 -21.01 1.56
CA ASP A 61 14.89 -22.20 0.76
C ASP A 61 13.76 -22.56 -0.21
N ALA A 62 12.73 -21.73 -0.32
CA ALA A 62 11.68 -21.85 -1.31
C ALA A 62 12.23 -21.49 -2.70
N GLY A 63 13.10 -22.35 -3.24
CA GLY A 63 13.79 -22.13 -4.49
C GLY A 63 12.84 -21.96 -5.65
N THR A 64 13.01 -20.88 -6.40
CA THR A 64 12.40 -20.68 -7.71
C THR A 64 13.25 -21.41 -8.74
N VAL A 65 13.04 -22.71 -8.91
CA VAL A 65 13.61 -23.41 -10.05
C VAL A 65 12.69 -23.13 -11.23
N ARG A 66 13.19 -22.39 -12.22
CA ARG A 66 12.47 -22.19 -13.49
C ARG A 66 12.22 -23.55 -14.11
N GLY A 67 10.96 -23.98 -14.17
CA GLY A 67 10.53 -25.14 -14.92
C GLY A 67 10.38 -26.45 -14.13
N GLU A 68 10.73 -26.51 -12.84
CA GLU A 68 10.36 -27.63 -11.98
C GLU A 68 9.18 -27.23 -11.09
N GLN A 69 8.27 -28.19 -10.86
CA GLN A 69 7.24 -28.00 -9.84
C GLN A 69 7.96 -27.61 -8.54
N PRO A 70 7.56 -26.53 -7.86
CA PRO A 70 8.15 -26.17 -6.58
C PRO A 70 8.06 -27.40 -5.69
N GLY A 71 9.22 -27.93 -5.28
CA GLY A 71 9.28 -29.02 -4.31
C GLY A 71 8.31 -28.65 -3.20
N GLN A 72 7.52 -29.60 -2.70
CA GLN A 72 6.37 -29.39 -1.81
C GLN A 72 6.74 -28.36 -0.75
N LEU A 73 6.45 -27.10 -1.05
CA LEU A 73 6.58 -26.03 -0.08
C LEU A 73 5.65 -26.40 1.07
N GLN A 74 6.22 -26.51 2.24
CA GLN A 74 5.44 -26.74 3.45
C GLN A 74 4.35 -25.69 3.48
N ALA A 75 3.08 -26.11 3.38
CA ALA A 75 1.97 -25.18 3.27
C ALA A 75 2.02 -24.22 4.49
N VAL A 76 2.22 -22.95 4.20
CA VAL A 76 2.17 -21.89 5.23
C VAL A 76 0.78 -21.91 5.85
N SER A 77 0.68 -21.84 7.18
CA SER A 77 -0.60 -21.80 7.86
C SER A 77 -0.75 -20.49 8.62
N LEU A 78 -1.81 -19.73 8.33
CA LEU A 78 -2.13 -18.47 9.00
C LEU A 78 -3.52 -18.53 9.66
N PRO A 79 -3.72 -17.86 10.80
CA PRO A 79 -5.05 -17.73 11.39
C PRO A 79 -5.90 -16.68 10.64
N ALA A 80 -7.24 -16.84 10.72
CA ALA A 80 -8.17 -15.82 10.24
C ALA A 80 -8.27 -14.66 11.24
N ALA A 81 -7.29 -13.76 11.24
CA ALA A 81 -7.14 -12.65 12.20
C ALA A 81 -6.44 -11.45 11.54
N HIS A 82 -6.27 -10.37 12.27
CA HIS A 82 -5.30 -9.34 11.91
C HIS A 82 -3.89 -9.86 12.21
N ILE A 83 -3.02 -9.85 11.20
CA ILE A 83 -1.71 -10.46 11.26
C ILE A 83 -0.63 -9.44 10.95
N ASN A 84 0.37 -9.38 11.81
CA ASN A 84 1.66 -8.77 11.49
C ASN A 84 2.56 -9.88 10.92
N LEU A 85 2.61 -9.96 9.58
CA LEU A 85 3.25 -11.02 8.84
C LEU A 85 4.68 -10.64 8.48
N THR A 86 5.66 -11.33 9.05
CA THR A 86 7.06 -11.23 8.65
C THR A 86 7.37 -12.35 7.65
N ILE A 87 7.89 -12.02 6.49
CA ILE A 87 8.28 -12.97 5.46
C ILE A 87 9.78 -12.84 5.23
N VAL A 88 10.52 -13.92 5.47
CA VAL A 88 11.90 -14.04 5.01
C VAL A 88 11.87 -14.41 3.54
N LEU A 89 12.40 -13.53 2.70
CA LEU A 89 12.36 -13.68 1.24
C LEU A 89 13.28 -14.80 0.74
N PRO A 90 13.00 -15.37 -0.42
CA PRO A 90 13.89 -16.34 -1.06
C PRO A 90 15.30 -15.81 -1.26
N ARG A 91 16.26 -16.71 -1.39
CA ARG A 91 17.66 -16.36 -1.69
C ARG A 91 17.74 -15.49 -2.94
N HIS A 92 18.61 -14.48 -2.90
CA HIS A 92 18.84 -13.55 -4.01
C HIS A 92 17.66 -12.61 -4.32
N SER A 93 16.69 -12.47 -3.42
CA SER A 93 15.68 -11.43 -3.53
C SER A 93 16.32 -10.05 -3.48
N ALA A 94 15.91 -9.16 -4.38
CA ALA A 94 16.43 -7.79 -4.41
C ALA A 94 15.85 -6.97 -3.24
N PRO A 95 16.62 -6.04 -2.66
CA PRO A 95 16.07 -5.07 -1.72
C PRO A 95 15.09 -4.12 -2.44
N GLY A 96 14.06 -3.64 -1.74
CA GLY A 96 13.08 -2.71 -2.30
C GLY A 96 11.71 -2.82 -1.66
N GLN A 97 10.70 -2.32 -2.37
CA GLN A 97 9.30 -2.43 -1.97
C GLN A 97 8.69 -3.71 -2.53
N TYR A 98 7.95 -4.41 -1.68
CA TYR A 98 7.21 -5.61 -2.05
C TYR A 98 5.73 -5.45 -1.75
N LEU A 99 4.90 -5.81 -2.72
CA LEU A 99 3.49 -6.06 -2.51
C LEU A 99 3.32 -7.51 -2.03
N VAL A 100 2.77 -7.67 -0.83
CA VAL A 100 2.35 -8.95 -0.28
C VAL A 100 0.85 -9.07 -0.48
N ALA A 101 0.37 -10.12 -1.14
CA ALA A 101 -1.05 -10.32 -1.33
C ALA A 101 -1.45 -11.77 -1.02
N ILE A 102 -2.70 -11.95 -0.59
CA ILE A 102 -3.33 -13.25 -0.37
C ILE A 102 -4.48 -13.37 -1.34
N THR A 103 -4.43 -14.41 -2.18
CA THR A 103 -5.36 -14.62 -3.30
C THR A 103 -5.96 -16.02 -3.25
N ARG A 104 -7.06 -16.21 -3.96
CA ARG A 104 -7.71 -17.53 -4.06
C ARG A 104 -7.01 -18.48 -5.03
N ASP A 105 -6.33 -17.93 -6.03
CA ASP A 105 -5.63 -18.72 -7.04
C ASP A 105 -4.24 -18.17 -7.36
N GLN A 106 -3.45 -18.96 -8.08
CA GLN A 106 -2.09 -18.59 -8.51
C GLN A 106 -2.05 -17.54 -9.62
N SER A 107 -3.19 -17.18 -10.20
CA SER A 107 -3.27 -16.13 -11.22
C SER A 107 -3.47 -14.74 -10.61
N GLY A 108 -3.50 -14.66 -9.26
CA GLY A 108 -3.74 -13.42 -8.55
C GLY A 108 -5.21 -13.01 -8.46
N ASN A 109 -6.15 -13.86 -8.90
CA ASN A 109 -7.56 -13.57 -8.81
C ASN A 109 -8.10 -13.84 -7.40
N GLY A 110 -9.21 -13.17 -7.08
CA GLY A 110 -9.86 -13.33 -5.78
C GLY A 110 -9.00 -12.80 -4.66
N LEU A 111 -8.51 -11.56 -4.77
CA LEU A 111 -7.76 -10.87 -3.73
C LEU A 111 -8.55 -10.86 -2.42
N ILE A 112 -7.94 -11.34 -1.35
CA ILE A 112 -8.49 -11.39 0.00
C ILE A 112 -7.94 -10.24 0.84
N ALA A 113 -6.62 -10.05 0.80
CA ALA A 113 -5.93 -9.01 1.53
C ALA A 113 -4.61 -8.70 0.85
N GLU A 114 -4.12 -7.47 1.04
CA GLU A 114 -2.81 -7.03 0.54
C GLU A 114 -2.15 -6.05 1.48
N GLY A 115 -0.84 -5.94 1.39
CA GLY A 115 -0.04 -4.96 2.11
C GLY A 115 1.26 -4.67 1.37
N LEU A 116 1.67 -3.42 1.38
CA LEU A 116 2.95 -2.98 0.82
C LEU A 116 3.97 -2.84 1.95
N ALA A 117 5.17 -3.40 1.76
CA ALA A 117 6.21 -3.34 2.77
C ALA A 117 7.61 -3.21 2.15
N PRO A 118 8.49 -2.36 2.72
CA PRO A 118 9.88 -2.32 2.35
C PRO A 118 10.63 -3.55 2.90
N THR A 119 11.72 -3.93 2.23
CA THR A 119 12.64 -4.91 2.78
C THR A 119 13.43 -4.33 3.95
N ALA A 120 13.72 -5.20 4.90
CA ALA A 120 14.69 -4.97 5.96
C ALA A 120 15.73 -6.10 5.92
N ARG A 121 17.00 -5.75 6.02
CA ARG A 121 18.07 -6.74 5.98
C ARG A 121 18.36 -7.29 7.37
N LEU A 122 18.36 -8.61 7.50
CA LEU A 122 18.71 -9.32 8.71
C LEU A 122 19.86 -10.33 8.41
N GLY A 123 21.10 -9.91 8.63
CA GLY A 123 22.28 -10.66 8.23
C GLY A 123 22.42 -10.72 6.71
N ASP A 124 22.35 -11.93 6.16
CA ASP A 124 22.38 -12.23 4.73
C ASP A 124 20.98 -12.39 4.09
N LYS A 125 19.93 -12.26 4.90
CA LYS A 125 18.55 -12.45 4.48
C LYS A 125 17.84 -11.10 4.32
N GLU A 126 17.02 -10.98 3.28
CA GLU A 126 16.03 -9.91 3.15
C GLU A 126 14.70 -10.37 3.75
N GLN A 127 14.05 -9.51 4.50
CA GLN A 127 12.73 -9.76 5.08
C GLN A 127 11.79 -8.58 4.85
N ILE A 128 10.50 -8.85 4.80
CA ILE A 128 9.44 -7.85 4.74
C ILE A 128 8.46 -8.09 5.89
N THR A 129 7.88 -7.02 6.41
CA THR A 129 6.84 -7.11 7.43
C THR A 129 5.62 -6.32 6.99
N ALA A 130 4.51 -7.02 6.76
CA ALA A 130 3.26 -6.46 6.29
C ALA A 130 2.12 -6.71 7.29
N ASN A 131 1.25 -5.73 7.48
CA ASN A 131 0.02 -5.89 8.24
C ASN A 131 -1.07 -6.36 7.29
N ILE A 132 -1.61 -7.55 7.54
CA ILE A 132 -2.59 -8.22 6.69
C ILE A 132 -3.85 -8.52 7.51
N ASP A 133 -5.00 -8.09 7.02
CA ASP A 133 -6.29 -8.39 7.67
C ASP A 133 -6.94 -9.62 7.04
N LEU A 134 -6.90 -10.73 7.75
CA LEU A 134 -7.58 -11.98 7.39
C LEU A 134 -8.79 -12.29 8.27
N SER A 135 -9.27 -11.35 9.08
CA SER A 135 -10.38 -11.55 10.02
C SER A 135 -11.68 -12.00 9.33
N LYS A 136 -11.86 -11.58 8.08
CA LYS A 136 -13.02 -11.93 7.25
C LYS A 136 -12.77 -13.11 6.30
N ALA A 137 -11.55 -13.65 6.28
CA ALA A 137 -11.22 -14.78 5.43
C ALA A 137 -11.88 -16.07 5.95
N GLN A 138 -12.33 -16.90 5.04
CA GLN A 138 -12.83 -18.23 5.37
C GLN A 138 -11.64 -19.20 5.52
N ALA A 139 -11.81 -20.24 6.37
CA ALA A 139 -10.84 -21.32 6.42
C ALA A 139 -10.78 -22.03 5.05
N GLY A 140 -9.57 -22.32 4.56
CA GLY A 140 -9.39 -22.92 3.25
C GLY A 140 -7.99 -22.75 2.68
N GLN A 141 -7.83 -23.15 1.42
CA GLN A 141 -6.58 -23.03 0.67
C GLN A 141 -6.57 -21.71 -0.08
N TYR A 142 -5.43 -21.04 -0.06
CA TYR A 142 -5.15 -19.75 -0.68
C TYR A 142 -3.70 -19.75 -1.19
N PHE A 143 -3.30 -18.62 -1.74
CA PHE A 143 -1.93 -18.37 -2.15
C PHE A 143 -1.42 -17.06 -1.53
N LEU A 144 -0.25 -17.13 -0.94
CA LEU A 144 0.54 -15.97 -0.57
C LEU A 144 1.36 -15.57 -1.78
N SER A 145 1.29 -14.32 -2.20
CA SER A 145 2.15 -13.80 -3.26
C SER A 145 3.06 -12.69 -2.74
N THR A 146 4.26 -12.65 -3.29
CA THR A 146 5.21 -11.54 -3.11
C THR A 146 5.58 -11.00 -4.48
N THR A 147 5.38 -9.71 -4.70
CA THR A 147 5.67 -9.04 -5.97
C THR A 147 6.62 -7.88 -5.70
N HIS A 148 7.79 -7.89 -6.32
CA HIS A 148 8.72 -6.78 -6.22
C HIS A 148 8.28 -5.63 -7.11
N GLU A 149 8.34 -4.38 -6.59
CA GLU A 149 7.78 -3.22 -7.29
C GLU A 149 8.47 -2.92 -8.62
N GLN A 150 9.79 -3.14 -8.73
CA GLN A 150 10.55 -2.73 -9.91
C GLN A 150 10.37 -3.68 -11.11
N ASP A 151 10.40 -4.99 -10.88
CA ASP A 151 10.34 -5.99 -11.96
C ASP A 151 8.98 -6.64 -12.13
N GLN A 152 8.03 -6.33 -11.23
CA GLN A 152 6.68 -6.88 -11.22
C GLN A 152 6.63 -8.41 -11.23
N ALA A 153 7.74 -9.07 -10.86
CA ALA A 153 7.80 -10.52 -10.75
C ALA A 153 7.00 -10.99 -9.53
N ALA A 154 5.93 -11.72 -9.78
CA ALA A 154 5.07 -12.28 -8.73
C ALA A 154 5.42 -13.75 -8.48
N TYR A 155 5.62 -14.12 -7.23
CA TYR A 155 5.86 -15.48 -6.76
C TYR A 155 4.71 -15.91 -5.86
N TYR A 156 4.18 -17.12 -6.06
CA TYR A 156 3.01 -17.64 -5.36
C TYR A 156 3.36 -18.87 -4.53
N TYR A 157 2.94 -18.86 -3.28
CA TYR A 157 3.20 -19.92 -2.30
C TYR A 157 1.88 -20.46 -1.74
N PRO A 158 1.70 -21.79 -1.67
CA PRO A 158 0.49 -22.37 -1.09
C PRO A 158 0.29 -21.94 0.36
N LEU A 159 -0.92 -21.52 0.71
CA LEU A 159 -1.29 -21.01 2.01
C LEU A 159 -2.56 -21.68 2.51
N GLN A 160 -2.57 -22.10 3.79
CA GLN A 160 -3.75 -22.59 4.49
C GLN A 160 -4.21 -21.55 5.51
N ILE A 161 -5.43 -21.05 5.40
CA ILE A 161 -6.06 -20.23 6.45
C ILE A 161 -6.84 -21.15 7.38
N LYS A 162 -6.60 -21.02 8.70
CA LYS A 162 -7.30 -21.74 9.76
C LYS A 162 -8.13 -20.77 10.60
N LYS A 163 -9.28 -21.25 11.09
CA LYS A 163 -10.08 -20.54 12.10
C LYS A 163 -9.60 -20.90 13.50
#